data_7d0708c3b42855977eec6c923ba6d787
#
_entry.id   7d0708c3b42855977eec6c923ba6d787
#
_cell.length_a   1.000
_cell.length_b   1.000
_cell.length_c   1.000
_cell.angle_alpha   90.00
_cell.angle_beta   90.00
_cell.angle_gamma   90.00
#
_symmetry.space_group_name_H-M   'P 1'
#
loop_
_entity.id
_entity.type
_entity.pdbx_description
1 polymer ?
#
loop_
_entity_poly.entity_id
_entity_poly.type
_entity_poly.pdbx_seq_one_letter_code
_entity_poly.pdbx_strand_id
1 'polypeptide(L)'
;MVYDGYNTDRIEELLMRPDGKRVKDLPPIVAAIPYIMPKRYDAWNTITENIDEEVIKEFIRDQRRQGVRLNHMSVIISAYYKASLENPKLNYFVMNRKIYKRNHFCVSFVIMKKLADGSPSETALKVYLEPEDTVFTVNEKIKRAIAANE
;
A
#
# COMPACT_ATOMS: atom_id res chain seq x y z
N MET A 1 -10.44 45.84 19.13
CA MET A 1 -11.21 44.75 18.53
C MET A 1 -10.17 43.73 18.06
N VAL A 2 -9.84 42.77 18.93
CA VAL A 2 -8.80 41.76 18.71
C VAL A 2 -9.45 40.67 17.88
N TYR A 3 -8.97 40.44 16.65
CA TYR A 3 -9.35 39.29 15.86
C TYR A 3 -8.73 38.05 16.55
N ASP A 4 -9.57 37.31 17.25
CA ASP A 4 -9.27 36.00 17.77
C ASP A 4 -8.75 35.13 16.63
N GLY A 5 -7.53 34.57 16.85
CA GLY A 5 -6.86 33.76 15.87
C GLY A 5 -7.79 32.65 15.40
N TYR A 6 -8.08 32.66 14.10
CA TYR A 6 -8.67 31.53 13.43
C TYR A 6 -7.82 30.32 13.80
N ASN A 7 -8.47 29.35 14.44
CA ASN A 7 -7.85 28.13 14.89
C ASN A 7 -7.35 27.38 13.64
N THR A 8 -6.13 27.72 13.22
CA THR A 8 -5.43 27.14 12.06
C THR A 8 -5.38 25.63 12.15
N ASP A 9 -5.30 25.09 13.38
CA ASP A 9 -5.28 23.65 13.64
C ASP A 9 -6.61 23.00 13.25
N ARG A 10 -7.74 23.65 13.51
CA ARG A 10 -9.07 23.15 13.16
C ARG A 10 -9.33 23.21 11.64
N ILE A 11 -8.78 24.23 10.96
CA ILE A 11 -8.85 24.31 9.50
C ILE A 11 -7.92 23.27 8.87
N GLU A 12 -6.72 23.06 9.42
CA GLU A 12 -5.83 21.99 8.98
C GLU A 12 -6.45 20.60 9.20
N GLU A 13 -7.17 20.40 10.30
CA GLU A 13 -7.89 19.15 10.59
C GLU A 13 -9.06 18.90 9.63
N LEU A 14 -9.82 19.94 9.27
CA LEU A 14 -10.89 19.88 8.28
C LEU A 14 -10.36 19.69 6.83
N LEU A 15 -9.13 20.13 6.57
CA LEU A 15 -8.45 19.97 5.29
C LEU A 15 -7.58 18.71 5.24
N MET A 16 -7.46 17.97 6.36
CA MET A 16 -6.71 16.71 6.40
C MET A 16 -7.44 15.64 5.60
N ARG A 17 -6.71 15.07 4.68
CA ARG A 17 -7.21 13.93 3.92
C ARG A 17 -7.25 12.69 4.82
N PRO A 18 -8.31 11.88 4.74
CA PRO A 18 -8.41 10.67 5.54
C PRO A 18 -7.35 9.61 5.14
N ASP A 19 -6.80 9.70 3.93
CA ASP A 19 -5.85 8.74 3.37
C ASP A 19 -4.36 9.11 3.56
N GLY A 20 -4.06 10.36 3.97
CA GLY A 20 -2.67 10.76 4.15
C GLY A 20 -2.46 12.15 4.74
N LYS A 21 -1.28 12.34 5.31
CA LYS A 21 -0.80 13.62 5.87
C LYS A 21 0.14 14.30 4.90
N ARG A 22 -0.02 15.61 4.71
CA ARG A 22 0.88 16.41 3.88
C ARG A 22 2.29 16.43 4.47
N VAL A 23 3.29 16.19 3.63
CA VAL A 23 4.70 16.35 4.01
C VAL A 23 5.09 17.81 3.78
N LYS A 24 5.46 18.52 4.84
CA LYS A 24 5.80 19.96 4.79
C LYS A 24 7.33 20.15 4.65
N ASP A 25 8.12 19.30 5.31
CA ASP A 25 9.58 19.40 5.38
C ASP A 25 10.24 18.62 4.23
N LEU A 26 10.20 19.21 3.06
CA LEU A 26 10.80 18.62 1.85
C LEU A 26 11.92 19.53 1.34
N PRO A 27 13.04 18.96 0.84
CA PRO A 27 14.02 19.73 0.09
C PRO A 27 13.33 20.50 -1.06
N PRO A 28 13.72 21.75 -1.34
CA PRO A 28 13.05 22.58 -2.35
C PRO A 28 12.93 21.91 -3.72
N ILE A 29 13.97 21.18 -4.13
CA ILE A 29 13.97 20.45 -5.41
C ILE A 29 12.89 19.35 -5.42
N VAL A 30 12.71 18.62 -4.32
CA VAL A 30 11.69 17.56 -4.20
C VAL A 30 10.29 18.17 -4.22
N ALA A 31 10.11 19.31 -3.53
CA ALA A 31 8.84 20.03 -3.53
C ALA A 31 8.47 20.61 -4.92
N ALA A 32 9.46 20.88 -5.78
CA ALA A 32 9.26 21.36 -7.14
C ALA A 32 8.88 20.26 -8.14
N ILE A 33 9.26 19.00 -7.89
CA ILE A 33 9.02 17.87 -8.82
C ILE A 33 7.56 17.77 -9.30
N PRO A 34 6.51 17.86 -8.45
CA PRO A 34 5.13 17.79 -8.91
C PRO A 34 4.67 18.95 -9.82
N TYR A 35 5.44 20.03 -9.89
CA TYR A 35 5.20 21.14 -10.80
C TYR A 35 5.89 20.93 -12.15
N ILE A 36 7.07 20.30 -12.15
CA ILE A 36 7.85 20.00 -13.34
C ILE A 36 7.28 18.76 -14.05
N MET A 37 6.81 17.77 -13.26
CA MET A 37 6.22 16.52 -13.72
C MET A 37 4.75 16.44 -13.30
N PRO A 38 3.84 17.18 -13.97
CA PRO A 38 2.45 17.31 -13.50
C PRO A 38 1.61 16.05 -13.74
N LYS A 39 2.01 15.20 -14.67
CA LYS A 39 1.28 13.99 -15.03
C LYS A 39 1.99 12.75 -14.48
N ARG A 40 1.22 11.71 -14.18
CA ARG A 40 1.75 10.47 -13.61
C ARG A 40 2.82 9.82 -14.52
N TYR A 41 2.62 9.84 -15.82
CA TYR A 41 3.56 9.23 -16.76
C TYR A 41 4.87 10.01 -16.93
N ASP A 42 4.89 11.33 -16.62
CA ASP A 42 6.12 12.12 -16.66
C ASP A 42 7.14 11.65 -15.60
N ALA A 43 6.61 11.12 -14.48
CA ALA A 43 7.41 10.64 -13.34
C ALA A 43 7.50 9.10 -13.31
N TRP A 44 7.08 8.40 -14.36
CA TRP A 44 7.12 6.96 -14.39
C TRP A 44 8.55 6.47 -14.59
N ASN A 45 9.03 5.72 -13.61
CA ASN A 45 10.32 5.02 -13.70
C ASN A 45 10.07 3.53 -13.52
N THR A 46 10.49 2.73 -14.48
CA THR A 46 10.33 1.27 -14.45
C THR A 46 11.66 0.62 -14.13
N ILE A 47 11.68 -0.20 -13.10
CA ILE A 47 12.82 -1.03 -12.73
C ILE A 47 12.37 -2.48 -12.87
N THR A 48 13.16 -3.27 -13.59
CA THR A 48 12.93 -4.71 -13.73
C THR A 48 14.07 -5.46 -13.06
N GLU A 49 13.73 -6.29 -12.10
CA GLU A 49 14.67 -7.16 -11.39
C GLU A 49 14.24 -8.61 -11.55
N ASN A 50 15.21 -9.48 -11.79
CA ASN A 50 15.01 -10.92 -11.86
C ASN A 50 15.29 -11.53 -10.48
N ILE A 51 14.26 -12.09 -9.87
CA ILE A 51 14.37 -12.78 -8.57
C ILE A 51 14.36 -14.28 -8.83
N ASP A 52 15.31 -15.00 -8.22
CA ASP A 52 15.31 -16.45 -8.26
C ASP A 52 14.10 -17.02 -7.51
N GLU A 53 13.19 -17.59 -8.29
CA GLU A 53 11.95 -18.16 -7.76
C GLU A 53 12.23 -19.35 -6.83
N GLU A 54 13.35 -20.05 -7.00
CA GLU A 54 13.66 -21.24 -6.22
C GLU A 54 13.83 -20.92 -4.74
N VAL A 55 14.42 -19.77 -4.41
CA VAL A 55 14.54 -19.29 -3.01
C VAL A 55 13.16 -19.13 -2.36
N ILE A 56 12.21 -18.56 -3.08
CA ILE A 56 10.84 -18.36 -2.57
C ILE A 56 10.13 -19.72 -2.44
N LYS A 57 10.28 -20.59 -3.42
CA LYS A 57 9.69 -21.93 -3.41
C LYS A 57 10.24 -22.78 -2.27
N GLU A 58 11.54 -22.72 -2.02
CA GLU A 58 12.19 -23.44 -0.93
C GLU A 58 11.65 -22.96 0.42
N PHE A 59 11.59 -21.67 0.65
CA PHE A 59 10.99 -21.09 1.85
C PHE A 59 9.55 -21.56 2.06
N ILE A 60 8.70 -21.49 1.02
CA ILE A 60 7.30 -21.93 1.10
C ILE A 60 7.21 -23.44 1.37
N ARG A 61 8.11 -24.24 0.79
CA ARG A 61 8.18 -25.69 0.96
C ARG A 61 8.54 -26.07 2.40
N ASP A 62 9.50 -25.35 2.99
CA ASP A 62 9.90 -25.56 4.38
C ASP A 62 8.80 -25.16 5.37
N GLN A 63 8.11 -24.04 5.12
CA GLN A 63 6.96 -23.68 5.93
C GLN A 63 5.82 -24.71 5.84
N ARG A 64 5.61 -25.28 4.65
CA ARG A 64 4.62 -26.34 4.46
C ARG A 64 4.97 -27.60 5.25
N ARG A 65 6.24 -27.98 5.36
CA ARG A 65 6.71 -29.11 6.21
C ARG A 65 6.40 -28.87 7.68
N GLN A 66 6.37 -27.60 8.12
CA GLN A 66 5.98 -27.19 9.47
C GLN A 66 4.46 -27.02 9.66
N GLY A 67 3.65 -27.39 8.64
CA GLY A 67 2.21 -27.30 8.69
C GLY A 67 1.61 -25.94 8.28
N VAL A 68 2.45 -24.97 7.87
CA VAL A 68 2.00 -23.64 7.47
C VAL A 68 1.90 -23.54 5.94
N ARG A 69 0.71 -23.19 5.44
CA ARG A 69 0.46 -22.99 4.00
C ARG A 69 0.57 -21.51 3.64
N LEU A 70 1.72 -21.12 3.12
CA LEU A 70 1.95 -19.80 2.53
C LEU A 70 1.70 -19.82 1.02
N ASN A 71 1.30 -18.68 0.46
CA ASN A 71 1.28 -18.46 -0.98
C ASN A 71 2.36 -17.45 -1.41
N HIS A 72 2.77 -17.48 -2.66
CA HIS A 72 3.77 -16.58 -3.23
C HIS A 72 3.39 -15.10 -3.07
N MET A 73 2.11 -14.79 -3.28
CA MET A 73 1.61 -13.41 -3.15
C MET A 73 1.81 -12.86 -1.75
N SER A 74 1.55 -13.66 -0.70
CA SER A 74 1.76 -13.24 0.68
C SER A 74 3.22 -12.97 0.99
N VAL A 75 4.13 -13.79 0.46
CA VAL A 75 5.58 -13.60 0.64
C VAL A 75 6.04 -12.30 -0.02
N ILE A 76 5.67 -12.08 -1.28
CA ILE A 76 6.03 -10.87 -2.04
C ILE A 76 5.46 -9.61 -1.39
N ILE A 77 4.18 -9.64 -1.00
CA ILE A 77 3.53 -8.50 -0.33
C ILE A 77 4.22 -8.18 0.99
N SER A 78 4.55 -9.21 1.79
CA SER A 78 5.24 -9.02 3.07
C SER A 78 6.64 -8.44 2.89
N ALA A 79 7.39 -8.90 1.88
CA ALA A 79 8.70 -8.38 1.55
C ALA A 79 8.64 -6.90 1.13
N TYR A 80 7.69 -6.56 0.23
CA TYR A 80 7.48 -5.18 -0.20
C TYR A 80 7.04 -4.29 0.98
N TYR A 81 6.15 -4.80 1.84
CA TYR A 81 5.72 -4.07 3.03
C TYR A 81 6.89 -3.79 3.96
N LYS A 82 7.74 -4.78 4.24
CA LYS A 82 8.94 -4.60 5.04
C LYS A 82 9.87 -3.54 4.44
N ALA A 83 10.12 -3.61 3.13
CA ALA A 83 10.90 -2.59 2.43
C ALA A 83 10.28 -1.17 2.56
N SER A 84 8.95 -1.06 2.57
CA SER A 84 8.26 0.22 2.74
C SER A 84 8.30 0.75 4.18
N LEU A 85 8.43 -0.11 5.17
CA LEU A 85 8.67 0.32 6.56
C LEU A 85 10.09 0.90 6.73
N GLU A 86 11.07 0.26 6.10
CA GLU A 86 12.46 0.75 6.09
C GLU A 86 12.61 2.03 5.26
N ASN A 87 11.81 2.16 4.20
CA ASN A 87 11.81 3.29 3.27
C ASN A 87 10.42 3.93 3.15
N PRO A 88 9.96 4.73 4.12
CA PRO A 88 8.58 5.26 4.16
C PRO A 88 8.17 6.07 2.92
N LYS A 89 9.14 6.61 2.17
CA LYS A 89 8.90 7.36 0.93
C LYS A 89 8.26 6.51 -0.17
N LEU A 90 8.41 5.18 -0.14
CA LEU A 90 7.75 4.26 -1.06
C LEU A 90 6.22 4.29 -0.94
N ASN A 91 5.71 4.72 0.22
CA ASN A 91 4.27 4.86 0.47
C ASN A 91 3.79 6.32 0.41
N TYR A 92 4.53 7.21 -0.26
CA TYR A 92 4.09 8.58 -0.52
C TYR A 92 3.27 8.64 -1.80
N PHE A 93 2.44 9.67 -1.91
CA PHE A 93 1.69 9.96 -3.12
C PHE A 93 1.60 11.46 -3.37
N VAL A 94 1.36 11.82 -4.62
CA VAL A 94 1.18 13.22 -5.02
C VAL A 94 -0.28 13.49 -5.33
N MET A 95 -0.81 14.58 -4.79
CA MET A 95 -2.12 15.08 -5.14
C MET A 95 -2.13 16.61 -5.11
N ASN A 96 -2.76 17.23 -6.10
CA ASN A 96 -2.81 18.70 -6.25
C ASN A 96 -1.42 19.34 -6.10
N ARG A 97 -0.41 18.73 -6.75
CA ARG A 97 1.00 19.17 -6.72
C ARG A 97 1.63 19.21 -5.31
N LYS A 98 1.09 18.45 -4.39
CA LYS A 98 1.60 18.32 -3.00
C LYS A 98 1.88 16.87 -2.71
N ILE A 99 2.93 16.61 -1.92
CA ILE A 99 3.34 15.28 -1.52
C ILE A 99 2.72 14.94 -0.17
N TYR A 100 2.15 13.74 -0.09
CA TYR A 100 1.50 13.20 1.10
C TYR A 100 2.12 11.86 1.49
N LYS A 101 2.26 11.63 2.79
CA LYS A 101 2.55 10.32 3.39
C LYS A 101 1.22 9.63 3.68
N ARG A 102 1.04 8.40 3.20
CA ARG A 102 -0.17 7.61 3.52
C ARG A 102 -0.24 7.29 5.01
N ASN A 103 -1.47 7.29 5.53
CA ASN A 103 -1.73 6.87 6.91
C ASN A 103 -1.64 5.36 7.08
N HIS A 104 -1.94 4.60 6.03
CA HIS A 104 -2.00 3.15 6.04
C HIS A 104 -1.24 2.57 4.86
N PHE A 105 -0.75 1.35 5.02
CA PHE A 105 -0.32 0.54 3.89
C PHE A 105 -1.48 -0.39 3.51
N CYS A 106 -1.93 -0.29 2.28
CA CYS A 106 -3.06 -1.05 1.76
C CYS A 106 -2.68 -1.71 0.45
N VAL A 107 -2.89 -3.02 0.38
CA VAL A 107 -2.77 -3.79 -0.86
C VAL A 107 -4.16 -3.99 -1.43
N SER A 108 -4.32 -3.71 -2.73
CA SER A 108 -5.56 -3.97 -3.44
C SER A 108 -5.30 -4.96 -4.57
N PHE A 109 -6.14 -5.98 -4.65
CA PHE A 109 -6.12 -6.97 -5.73
C PHE A 109 -7.55 -7.38 -6.09
N VAL A 110 -7.71 -7.96 -7.27
CA VAL A 110 -9.00 -8.41 -7.78
C VAL A 110 -9.08 -9.92 -7.68
N ILE A 111 -10.21 -10.41 -7.22
CA ILE A 111 -10.56 -11.83 -7.30
C ILE A 111 -11.72 -12.03 -8.29
N MET A 112 -11.72 -13.17 -8.95
CA MET A 112 -12.84 -13.61 -9.77
C MET A 112 -13.69 -14.58 -8.97
N LYS A 113 -14.99 -14.31 -8.91
CA LYS A 113 -15.97 -15.21 -8.31
C LYS A 113 -17.05 -15.54 -9.31
N LYS A 114 -17.76 -16.64 -9.10
CA LYS A 114 -18.94 -17.00 -9.88
C LYS A 114 -20.19 -16.51 -9.17
N LEU A 115 -21.05 -15.82 -9.90
CA LEU A 115 -22.39 -15.47 -9.43
C LEU A 115 -23.30 -16.71 -9.41
N ALA A 116 -24.47 -16.58 -8.80
CA ALA A 116 -25.47 -17.67 -8.70
C ALA A 116 -25.93 -18.19 -10.07
N ASP A 117 -25.86 -17.35 -11.10
CA ASP A 117 -26.17 -17.70 -12.50
C ASP A 117 -25.00 -18.34 -13.26
N GLY A 118 -23.85 -18.54 -12.57
CA GLY A 118 -22.60 -19.09 -13.13
C GLY A 118 -21.75 -18.09 -13.90
N SER A 119 -22.17 -16.84 -14.05
CA SER A 119 -21.39 -15.81 -14.72
C SER A 119 -20.18 -15.37 -13.86
N PRO A 120 -19.04 -15.02 -14.49
CA PRO A 120 -17.90 -14.49 -13.76
C PRO A 120 -18.17 -13.07 -13.26
N SER A 121 -17.77 -12.79 -12.01
CA SER A 121 -17.81 -11.45 -11.43
C SER A 121 -16.45 -11.11 -10.83
N GLU A 122 -16.03 -9.86 -10.97
CA GLU A 122 -14.80 -9.35 -10.39
C GLU A 122 -15.09 -8.56 -9.12
N THR A 123 -14.31 -8.82 -8.08
CA THR A 123 -14.42 -8.09 -6.82
C THR A 123 -13.04 -7.59 -6.42
N ALA A 124 -12.91 -6.28 -6.21
CA ALA A 124 -11.70 -5.67 -5.70
C ALA A 124 -11.64 -5.78 -4.17
N LEU A 125 -10.63 -6.45 -3.67
CA LEU A 125 -10.35 -6.58 -2.25
C LEU A 125 -9.29 -5.59 -1.80
N LYS A 126 -9.39 -5.15 -0.55
CA LYS A 126 -8.41 -4.30 0.11
C LYS A 126 -7.98 -4.96 1.42
N VAL A 127 -6.67 -5.10 1.58
CA VAL A 127 -6.06 -5.64 2.81
C VAL A 127 -5.14 -4.57 3.38
N TYR A 128 -5.41 -4.17 4.62
CA TYR A 128 -4.60 -3.21 5.36
C TYR A 128 -3.57 -3.94 6.20
N LEU A 129 -2.31 -3.49 6.09
CA LEU A 129 -1.20 -4.06 6.84
C LEU A 129 -0.76 -3.10 7.93
N GLU A 130 -0.36 -3.66 9.07
CA GLU A 130 0.07 -2.97 10.28
C GLU A 130 1.55 -3.27 10.53
N PRO A 131 2.29 -2.40 11.24
CA PRO A 131 3.73 -2.56 11.46
C PRO A 131 4.16 -3.89 12.08
N GLU A 132 3.27 -4.51 12.85
CA GLU A 132 3.49 -5.79 13.53
C GLU A 132 3.22 -7.01 12.63
N ASP A 133 2.71 -6.79 11.41
CA ASP A 133 2.36 -7.89 10.53
C ASP A 133 3.60 -8.64 10.04
N THR A 134 3.54 -9.93 10.19
CA THR A 134 4.50 -10.92 9.67
C THR A 134 3.97 -11.53 8.38
N VAL A 135 4.81 -12.31 7.68
CA VAL A 135 4.38 -13.06 6.48
C VAL A 135 3.18 -13.98 6.78
N PHE A 136 3.10 -14.50 8.01
CA PHE A 136 2.02 -15.39 8.42
C PHE A 136 0.70 -14.63 8.62
N THR A 137 0.74 -13.51 9.33
CA THR A 137 -0.47 -12.67 9.57
C THR A 137 -0.97 -12.05 8.26
N VAL A 138 -0.07 -11.61 7.39
CA VAL A 138 -0.41 -11.13 6.04
C VAL A 138 -1.11 -12.23 5.24
N ASN A 139 -0.58 -13.45 5.25
CA ASN A 139 -1.20 -14.59 4.57
C ASN A 139 -2.62 -14.90 5.09
N GLU A 140 -2.81 -14.85 6.41
CA GLU A 140 -4.13 -15.05 7.00
C GLU A 140 -5.10 -13.90 6.71
N LYS A 141 -4.64 -12.64 6.73
CA LYS A 141 -5.45 -11.49 6.32
C LYS A 141 -5.94 -11.62 4.87
N ILE A 142 -5.04 -12.03 3.96
CA ILE A 142 -5.38 -12.24 2.56
C ILE A 142 -6.39 -13.39 2.40
N LYS A 143 -6.16 -14.53 3.05
CA LYS A 143 -7.09 -15.68 3.01
C LYS A 143 -8.49 -15.31 3.53
N ARG A 144 -8.56 -14.58 4.66
CA ARG A 144 -9.84 -14.10 5.21
C ARG A 144 -10.56 -13.17 4.25
N ALA A 145 -9.81 -12.23 3.62
CA ALA A 145 -10.39 -11.31 2.66
C ALA A 145 -10.97 -12.04 1.44
N ILE A 146 -10.30 -13.09 0.97
CA ILE A 146 -10.78 -13.94 -0.13
C ILE A 146 -12.03 -14.71 0.32
N ALA A 147 -11.95 -15.47 1.41
CA ALA A 147 -13.05 -16.31 1.90
C ALA A 147 -14.31 -15.52 2.28
N ALA A 148 -14.18 -14.27 2.69
CA ALA A 148 -15.33 -13.41 2.97
C ALA A 148 -16.06 -12.91 1.72
N ASN A 149 -15.49 -13.13 0.53
CA ASN A 149 -16.01 -12.62 -0.74
C ASN A 149 -16.19 -13.72 -1.81
N GLU A 150 -15.91 -14.97 -1.49
CA GLU A 150 -16.28 -16.15 -2.26
C GLU A 150 -17.77 -16.52 -2.01
#